data_4a32df651ec6d539ccde2cb2004f3df5
#
_entry.id   4a32df651ec6d539ccde2cb2004f3df5
#
_cell.length_a   1.000
_cell.length_b   1.000
_cell.length_c   1.000
_cell.angle_alpha   90.00
_cell.angle_beta   90.00
_cell.angle_gamma   90.00
#
_symmetry.space_group_name_H-M   'P 1'
#
loop_
_entity.id
_entity.type
_entity.pdbx_description
1 polymer ?
#
loop_
_entity_poly.entity_id
_entity_poly.type
_entity_poly.pdbx_seq_one_letter_code
_entity_poly.pdbx_strand_id
1 'polypeptide(L)'
;GIGNFTLPMARRAARVTGVEADEKLLARARYNATRNGIANVEFRAANLYAENVAWPPVRCDKLLLDPPRQGAIDILRHMPDERPSRIVYVSCYPSTLARDSQYLVHELGYRLAAAGVMDMFPHTSHVESMTLFVRDA
;
A
#
# COMPACT_ATOMS: atom_id res chain seq x y z
N GLY A 1 2.45 -4.42 -8.36
CA GLY A 1 1.80 -5.63 -8.90
C GLY A 1 0.97 -5.35 -10.15
N ILE A 2 0.13 -6.28 -10.52
CA ILE A 2 -0.67 -6.25 -11.77
C ILE A 2 -1.99 -5.45 -11.66
N GLY A 3 -2.14 -4.68 -10.60
CA GLY A 3 -3.31 -3.81 -10.37
C GLY A 3 -4.42 -4.43 -9.52
N ASN A 4 -4.16 -5.49 -8.77
CA ASN A 4 -5.17 -6.21 -7.99
C ASN A 4 -5.94 -5.31 -7.01
N PHE A 5 -5.29 -4.35 -6.38
CA PHE A 5 -5.92 -3.35 -5.53
C PHE A 5 -6.26 -2.07 -6.29
N THR A 6 -5.35 -1.61 -7.16
CA THR A 6 -5.47 -0.34 -7.89
C THR A 6 -6.76 -0.28 -8.71
N LEU A 7 -7.09 -1.34 -9.46
CA LEU A 7 -8.23 -1.33 -10.36
C LEU A 7 -9.58 -1.38 -9.61
N PRO A 8 -9.80 -2.22 -8.59
CA PRO A 8 -11.00 -2.14 -7.77
C PRO A 8 -11.19 -0.80 -7.07
N MET A 9 -10.11 -0.21 -6.53
CA MET A 9 -10.16 1.11 -5.90
C MET A 9 -10.55 2.21 -6.89
N ALA A 10 -10.08 2.15 -8.12
CA ALA A 10 -10.37 3.13 -9.15
C ALA A 10 -11.87 3.25 -9.49
N ARG A 11 -12.64 2.18 -9.24
CA ARG A 11 -14.12 2.22 -9.43
C ARG A 11 -14.82 3.10 -8.39
N ARG A 12 -14.14 3.52 -7.32
CA ARG A 12 -14.71 4.28 -6.20
C ARG A 12 -13.87 5.51 -5.81
N ALA A 13 -12.83 5.82 -6.56
CA ALA A 13 -11.95 6.97 -6.36
C ALA A 13 -11.94 7.87 -7.58
N ALA A 14 -11.70 9.16 -7.39
CA ALA A 14 -11.54 10.09 -8.50
C ALA A 14 -10.28 9.76 -9.33
N ARG A 15 -9.19 9.37 -8.66
CA ARG A 15 -7.93 8.94 -9.27
C ARG A 15 -7.20 7.97 -8.35
N VAL A 16 -6.49 7.00 -8.93
CA VAL A 16 -5.61 6.10 -8.20
C VAL A 16 -4.24 6.06 -8.85
N THR A 17 -3.19 6.18 -8.05
CA THR A 17 -1.81 5.97 -8.50
C THR A 17 -1.31 4.65 -7.91
N GLY A 18 -0.92 3.72 -8.77
CA GLY A 18 -0.25 2.48 -8.41
C GLY A 18 1.25 2.60 -8.59
N VAL A 19 2.02 2.20 -7.59
CA VAL A 19 3.49 2.21 -7.62
C VAL A 19 4.00 0.77 -7.54
N GLU A 20 4.92 0.41 -8.42
CA GLU A 20 5.52 -0.92 -8.51
C GLU A 20 6.93 -0.80 -9.11
N ALA A 21 7.86 -1.62 -8.65
CA ALA A 21 9.22 -1.61 -9.15
C ALA A 21 9.38 -2.39 -10.48
N ASP A 22 8.59 -3.45 -10.66
CA ASP A 22 8.69 -4.33 -11.83
C ASP A 22 7.87 -3.78 -13.02
N GLU A 23 8.58 -3.36 -14.06
CA GLU A 23 7.98 -2.84 -15.29
C GLU A 23 7.10 -3.86 -16.02
N LYS A 24 7.37 -5.16 -15.89
CA LYS A 24 6.54 -6.21 -16.52
C LYS A 24 5.19 -6.29 -15.80
N LEU A 25 5.19 -6.18 -14.47
CA LEU A 25 3.96 -6.13 -13.70
C LEU A 25 3.17 -4.84 -14.00
N LEU A 26 3.84 -3.70 -14.15
CA LEU A 26 3.21 -2.44 -14.56
C LEU A 26 2.60 -2.51 -15.96
N ALA A 27 3.31 -3.11 -16.93
CA ALA A 27 2.76 -3.32 -18.26
C ALA A 27 1.47 -4.17 -18.20
N ARG A 28 1.47 -5.21 -17.37
CA ARG A 28 0.29 -6.03 -17.16
C ARG A 28 -0.84 -5.25 -16.47
N ALA A 29 -0.52 -4.40 -15.48
CA ALA A 29 -1.50 -3.55 -14.82
C ALA A 29 -2.17 -2.56 -15.80
N ARG A 30 -1.40 -1.93 -16.69
CA ARG A 30 -1.92 -1.05 -17.75
C ARG A 30 -2.83 -1.81 -18.72
N TYR A 31 -2.41 -2.99 -19.15
CA TYR A 31 -3.23 -3.85 -19.98
C TYR A 31 -4.56 -4.22 -19.28
N ASN A 32 -4.50 -4.60 -18.01
CA ASN A 32 -5.69 -4.93 -17.23
C ASN A 32 -6.62 -3.72 -17.06
N ALA A 33 -6.08 -2.53 -16.84
CA ALA A 33 -6.86 -1.29 -16.77
C ALA A 33 -7.64 -1.06 -18.07
N THR A 34 -6.97 -1.13 -19.21
CA THR A 34 -7.59 -0.99 -20.53
C THR A 34 -8.68 -2.03 -20.76
N ARG A 35 -8.40 -3.29 -20.47
CA ARG A 35 -9.35 -4.41 -20.61
C ARG A 35 -10.62 -4.22 -19.77
N ASN A 36 -10.51 -3.54 -18.64
CA ASN A 36 -11.61 -3.28 -17.70
C ASN A 36 -12.26 -1.90 -17.87
N GLY A 37 -11.87 -1.12 -18.88
CA GLY A 37 -12.40 0.22 -19.12
C GLY A 37 -12.09 1.22 -18.01
N ILE A 38 -10.97 1.04 -17.28
CA ILE A 38 -10.58 1.90 -16.17
C ILE A 38 -9.55 2.91 -16.66
N ALA A 39 -9.91 4.19 -16.70
CA ALA A 39 -9.11 5.27 -17.25
C ALA A 39 -8.54 6.23 -16.19
N ASN A 40 -9.02 6.18 -14.94
CA ASN A 40 -8.63 7.07 -13.86
C ASN A 40 -7.48 6.49 -13.00
N VAL A 41 -6.60 5.71 -13.61
CA VAL A 41 -5.42 5.13 -12.97
C VAL A 41 -4.14 5.64 -13.60
N GLU A 42 -3.14 5.87 -12.79
CA GLU A 42 -1.77 6.15 -13.18
C GLU A 42 -0.86 5.08 -12.59
N PHE A 43 0.08 4.56 -13.38
CA PHE A 43 1.05 3.57 -12.91
C PHE A 43 2.46 4.14 -13.02
N ARG A 44 3.21 4.10 -11.92
CA ARG A 44 4.57 4.61 -11.81
C ARG A 44 5.54 3.49 -11.44
N ALA A 45 6.67 3.44 -12.15
CA ALA A 45 7.78 2.57 -11.81
C ALA A 45 8.61 3.24 -10.71
N ALA A 46 8.72 2.61 -9.54
CA ALA A 46 9.63 3.04 -8.49
C ALA A 46 9.93 1.88 -7.55
N ASN A 47 11.22 1.70 -7.24
CA ASN A 47 11.64 0.82 -6.16
C ASN A 47 11.65 1.62 -4.86
N LEU A 48 10.63 1.43 -4.03
CA LEU A 48 10.47 2.14 -2.76
C LEU A 48 11.40 1.63 -1.64
N TYR A 49 12.23 0.63 -1.92
CA TYR A 49 13.25 0.06 -1.00
C TYR A 49 14.68 0.43 -1.40
N ALA A 50 14.87 1.23 -2.45
CA ALA A 50 16.19 1.69 -2.85
C ALA A 50 16.74 2.70 -1.83
N GLU A 51 18.05 2.69 -1.62
CA GLU A 51 18.74 3.75 -0.89
C GLU A 51 18.48 5.09 -1.61
N ASN A 52 18.15 6.12 -0.87
CA ASN A 52 17.81 7.46 -1.39
C ASN A 52 16.54 7.52 -2.26
N VAL A 53 15.59 6.62 -2.05
CA VAL A 53 14.31 6.73 -2.72
C VAL A 53 13.63 8.03 -2.28
N ALA A 54 13.27 8.86 -3.26
CA ALA A 54 12.32 9.93 -3.03
C ALA A 54 10.91 9.31 -3.04
N TRP A 55 10.10 9.63 -2.04
CA TRP A 55 8.69 9.33 -2.10
C TRP A 55 8.13 9.85 -3.43
N PRO A 56 7.40 9.03 -4.21
CA PRO A 56 6.78 9.54 -5.43
C PRO A 56 5.99 10.80 -5.09
N PRO A 57 6.09 11.89 -5.86
CA PRO A 57 5.41 13.15 -5.59
C PRO A 57 3.89 12.98 -5.84
N VAL A 58 3.28 12.15 -5.02
CA VAL A 58 1.85 11.83 -5.07
C VAL A 58 1.24 12.28 -3.76
N ARG A 59 0.53 13.41 -3.82
CA ARG A 59 -0.38 13.76 -2.75
C ARG A 59 -1.59 12.83 -2.83
N CYS A 60 -1.91 12.16 -1.73
CA CYS A 60 -3.04 11.24 -1.68
C CYS A 60 -3.82 11.40 -0.36
N ASP A 61 -5.14 11.27 -0.43
CA ASP A 61 -6.01 11.30 0.74
C ASP A 61 -5.98 9.98 1.51
N LYS A 62 -5.72 8.89 0.78
CA LYS A 62 -5.70 7.52 1.31
C LYS A 62 -4.57 6.72 0.66
N LEU A 63 -3.92 5.89 1.45
CA LEU A 63 -2.83 5.02 1.02
C LEU A 63 -3.19 3.56 1.30
N LEU A 64 -2.91 2.68 0.35
CA LEU A 64 -2.90 1.25 0.57
C LEU A 64 -1.47 0.74 0.41
N LEU A 65 -1.00 0.02 1.41
CA LEU A 65 0.28 -0.68 1.43
C LEU A 65 0.04 -2.19 1.39
N ASP A 66 0.76 -2.86 0.50
CA ASP A 66 0.84 -4.33 0.41
C ASP A 66 2.31 -4.71 0.16
N PRO A 67 3.17 -4.52 1.18
CA PRO A 67 4.60 -4.72 1.05
C PRO A 67 4.98 -6.20 1.08
N PRO A 68 6.20 -6.55 0.63
CA PRO A 68 6.77 -7.87 0.84
C PRO A 68 6.98 -8.16 2.34
N ARG A 69 7.42 -9.39 2.66
CA ARG A 69 7.62 -9.87 4.05
C ARG A 69 8.50 -8.98 4.93
N GLN A 70 9.43 -8.22 4.34
CA GLN A 70 10.27 -7.26 5.08
C GLN A 70 9.49 -6.07 5.65
N GLY A 71 8.24 -5.88 5.23
CA GLY A 71 7.39 -4.78 5.68
C GLY A 71 7.65 -3.49 4.91
N ALA A 72 7.16 -2.37 5.41
CA ALA A 72 7.18 -1.06 4.76
C ALA A 72 7.95 0.01 5.56
N ILE A 73 8.76 -0.37 6.54
CA ILE A 73 9.41 0.61 7.44
C ILE A 73 10.21 1.67 6.69
N ASP A 74 10.93 1.28 5.65
CA ASP A 74 11.74 2.22 4.86
C ASP A 74 10.86 3.18 4.06
N ILE A 75 9.74 2.67 3.53
CA ILE A 75 8.71 3.49 2.86
C ILE A 75 8.11 4.49 3.85
N LEU A 76 7.78 4.06 5.06
CA LEU A 76 7.15 4.89 6.09
C LEU A 76 8.10 5.99 6.58
N ARG A 77 9.39 5.72 6.71
CA ARG A 77 10.42 6.71 7.12
C ARG A 77 10.58 7.85 6.12
N HIS A 78 10.33 7.60 4.85
CA HIS A 78 10.44 8.59 3.78
C HIS A 78 9.10 9.24 3.43
N MET A 79 8.06 8.97 4.22
CA MET A 79 6.74 9.54 3.99
C MET A 79 6.77 11.07 4.20
N PRO A 80 6.24 11.88 3.28
CA PRO A 80 6.23 13.33 3.38
C PRO A 80 5.35 13.81 4.56
N ASP A 81 5.50 15.08 4.95
CA ASP A 81 4.70 15.66 6.03
C ASP A 81 3.21 15.73 5.69
N GLU A 82 2.87 15.96 4.41
CA GLU A 82 1.50 15.87 3.92
C GLU A 82 1.06 14.41 3.80
N ARG A 83 0.68 13.84 4.92
CA ARG A 83 0.35 12.41 5.04
C ARG A 83 -1.12 12.13 4.73
N PRO A 84 -1.45 10.97 4.17
CA PRO A 84 -2.83 10.55 3.96
C PRO A 84 -3.58 10.46 5.30
N SER A 85 -4.86 10.80 5.31
CA SER A 85 -5.71 10.67 6.51
C SER A 85 -5.99 9.22 6.89
N ARG A 86 -5.84 8.30 5.95
CA ARG A 86 -6.08 6.87 6.15
C ARG A 86 -5.04 6.01 5.44
N ILE A 87 -4.56 4.99 6.15
CA ILE A 87 -3.69 3.96 5.60
C ILE A 87 -4.34 2.60 5.83
N VAL A 88 -4.54 1.85 4.76
CA VAL A 88 -4.83 0.41 4.82
C VAL A 88 -3.53 -0.32 4.59
N TYR A 89 -3.16 -1.20 5.50
CA TYR A 89 -1.94 -2.00 5.40
C TYR A 89 -2.33 -3.47 5.36
N VAL A 90 -2.01 -4.14 4.25
CA VAL A 90 -2.16 -5.57 4.05
C VAL A 90 -0.80 -6.23 4.27
N SER A 91 -0.74 -7.33 4.99
CA SER A 91 0.53 -8.00 5.30
C SER A 91 0.36 -9.51 5.39
N CYS A 92 1.25 -10.22 4.72
CA CYS A 92 1.41 -11.67 4.88
C CYS A 92 2.37 -12.04 6.04
N TYR A 93 2.92 -11.06 6.77
CA TYR A 93 3.88 -11.31 7.85
C TYR A 93 3.60 -10.45 9.08
N PRO A 94 2.90 -11.00 10.10
CA PRO A 94 2.44 -10.24 11.27
C PRO A 94 3.54 -9.54 12.06
N SER A 95 4.74 -10.10 12.13
CA SER A 95 5.86 -9.51 12.90
C SER A 95 6.32 -8.16 12.32
N THR A 96 6.43 -8.05 11.00
CA THR A 96 6.80 -6.77 10.37
C THR A 96 5.63 -5.79 10.39
N LEU A 97 4.39 -6.27 10.28
CA LEU A 97 3.22 -5.43 10.48
C LEU A 97 3.20 -4.82 11.89
N ALA A 98 3.50 -5.58 12.94
CA ALA A 98 3.56 -5.07 14.31
C ALA A 98 4.62 -3.97 14.47
N ARG A 99 5.83 -4.17 13.94
CA ARG A 99 6.91 -3.17 13.92
C ARG A 99 6.48 -1.89 13.18
N ASP A 100 5.93 -2.04 12.00
CA ASP A 100 5.53 -0.91 11.15
C ASP A 100 4.32 -0.17 11.76
N SER A 101 3.42 -0.90 12.44
CA SER A 101 2.31 -0.32 13.21
C SER A 101 2.80 0.53 14.36
N GLN A 102 3.84 0.07 15.08
CA GLN A 102 4.46 0.86 16.14
C GLN A 102 4.98 2.20 15.57
N TYR A 103 5.66 2.18 14.44
CA TYR A 103 6.17 3.39 13.81
C TYR A 103 5.03 4.32 13.35
N LEU A 104 4.00 3.78 12.72
CA LEU A 104 2.82 4.54 12.32
C LEU A 104 2.14 5.26 13.50
N VAL A 105 2.02 4.56 14.63
CA VAL A 105 1.31 5.10 15.80
C VAL A 105 2.18 6.10 16.57
N HIS A 106 3.42 5.74 16.88
CA HIS A 106 4.25 6.55 17.79
C HIS A 106 5.03 7.66 17.09
N GLU A 107 5.45 7.44 15.83
CA GLU A 107 6.27 8.42 15.12
C GLU A 107 5.46 9.24 14.09
N LEU A 108 4.47 8.64 13.45
CA LEU A 108 3.72 9.30 12.40
C LEU A 108 2.34 9.82 12.84
N GLY A 109 1.94 9.57 14.09
CA GLY A 109 0.72 10.12 14.70
C GLY A 109 -0.58 9.50 14.19
N TYR A 110 -0.53 8.26 13.69
CA TYR A 110 -1.74 7.53 13.35
C TYR A 110 -2.31 6.78 14.55
N ARG A 111 -3.60 6.50 14.50
CA ARG A 111 -4.30 5.60 15.42
C ARG A 111 -4.71 4.34 14.69
N LEU A 112 -4.47 3.18 15.27
CA LEU A 112 -5.01 1.92 14.76
C LEU A 112 -6.52 1.90 15.00
N ALA A 113 -7.30 1.92 13.92
CA ALA A 113 -8.75 1.98 13.97
C ALA A 113 -9.41 0.61 13.85
N ALA A 114 -8.80 -0.30 13.09
CA ALA A 114 -9.29 -1.66 12.90
C ALA A 114 -8.13 -2.61 12.54
N ALA A 115 -8.28 -3.88 12.91
CA ALA A 115 -7.39 -4.94 12.48
C ALA A 115 -8.21 -6.22 12.25
N GLY A 116 -7.79 -7.02 11.28
CA GLY A 116 -8.39 -8.29 10.95
C GLY A 116 -7.37 -9.26 10.41
N VAL A 117 -7.68 -10.54 10.51
CA VAL A 117 -6.86 -11.64 9.98
C VAL A 117 -7.69 -12.46 9.00
N MET A 118 -7.08 -12.90 7.92
CA MET A 118 -7.68 -13.75 6.91
C MET A 118 -6.81 -15.02 6.77
N ASP A 119 -7.41 -16.18 6.98
CA ASP A 119 -6.77 -17.47 6.73
C ASP A 119 -7.01 -17.87 5.28
N MET A 120 -6.12 -17.42 4.40
CA MET A 120 -6.19 -17.64 2.94
C MET A 120 -5.27 -18.77 2.46
N PHE A 121 -4.45 -19.32 3.32
CA PHE A 121 -3.46 -20.33 3.01
C PHE A 121 -3.63 -21.57 3.88
N PRO A 122 -4.72 -22.37 3.66
CA PRO A 122 -5.01 -23.53 4.50
C PRO A 122 -3.83 -24.52 4.52
N HIS A 123 -3.65 -25.17 5.66
CA HIS A 123 -2.55 -26.12 5.92
C HIS A 123 -1.15 -25.51 5.93
N THR A 124 -1.03 -24.18 6.06
CA THR A 124 0.24 -23.48 6.23
C THR A 124 0.20 -22.61 7.49
N SER A 125 1.36 -22.12 7.94
CA SER A 125 1.46 -21.11 9.02
C SER A 125 1.27 -19.67 8.54
N HIS A 126 0.92 -19.48 7.27
CA HIS A 126 0.76 -18.15 6.68
C HIS A 126 -0.67 -17.63 6.91
N VAL A 127 -0.74 -16.40 7.38
CA VAL A 127 -1.99 -15.65 7.51
C VAL A 127 -1.82 -14.29 6.83
N GLU A 128 -2.90 -13.80 6.23
CA GLU A 128 -2.98 -12.40 5.80
C GLU A 128 -3.60 -11.58 6.92
N SER A 129 -3.02 -10.42 7.16
CA SER A 129 -3.54 -9.43 8.11
C SER A 129 -3.85 -8.14 7.37
N MET A 130 -4.92 -7.47 7.79
CA MET A 130 -5.27 -6.16 7.26
C MET A 130 -5.55 -5.21 8.42
N THR A 131 -4.96 -4.03 8.36
CA THR A 131 -5.13 -2.99 9.38
C THR A 131 -5.56 -1.68 8.74
N LEU A 132 -6.34 -0.91 9.47
CA LEU A 132 -6.71 0.46 9.13
C LEU A 132 -6.12 1.41 10.16
N PHE A 133 -5.30 2.32 9.68
CA PHE A 133 -4.80 3.45 10.46
C PHE A 133 -5.51 4.73 10.01
N VAL A 134 -5.83 5.58 10.96
CA VAL A 134 -6.46 6.87 10.74
C VAL A 134 -5.68 7.97 11.47
N ARG A 135 -5.66 9.14 10.87
CA ARG A 135 -5.08 10.35 11.45
C ARG A 135 -6.09 11.48 11.32
N ASP A 136 -6.27 12.22 12.38
CA ASP A 136 -7.05 13.46 12.33
C ASP A 136 -6.29 14.51 11.52
N ALA A 137 -7.03 15.31 10.77
CA ALA A 137 -6.48 16.33 9.89
C ALA A 137 -5.87 17.49 10.69
#